data_d79c0c7a979e21d5e0856006df6dedea
#
_entry.id   d79c0c7a979e21d5e0856006df6dedea
#
_cell.length_a   1.000
_cell.length_b   1.000
_cell.length_c   1.000
_cell.angle_alpha   90.00
_cell.angle_beta   90.00
_cell.angle_gamma   90.00
#
_symmetry.space_group_name_H-M   'P 1'
#
loop_
_entity.id
_entity.type
_entity.pdbx_description
1 polymer ?
#
loop_
_entity_poly.entity_id
_entity_poly.type
_entity_poly.pdbx_seq_one_letter_code
_entity_poly.pdbx_strand_id
1 'polypeptide(L)'
;MRAAFKLLRGIWHVLMGWVTIYFRFPQLTPAQREARVQVWAMQLLRIWDIDLEVRGKPVLAGPALLVCNHISWLDILVIHATRHCRFVSKSELKGWPLLGTLATGAGTLYIERAQRKDAMRMVKDMAQSLRAGEVLAVFPEGTTGDGIGMLPFHSNLIQSAIEGDAPIQTLALQFVDTHTHLSLIHI
;
A
#
# COMPACT_ATOMS: atom_id res chain seq x y z
N MET A 1 1.69 -8.24 29.45
CA MET A 1 2.63 -7.08 29.46
C MET A 1 3.30 -6.84 28.09
N ARG A 2 3.88 -7.83 27.42
CA ARG A 2 4.59 -7.64 26.14
C ARG A 2 3.68 -7.08 25.01
N ALA A 3 2.45 -7.60 24.86
CA ALA A 3 1.51 -7.14 23.83
C ALA A 3 1.09 -5.67 24.00
N ALA A 4 0.75 -5.25 25.22
CA ALA A 4 0.39 -3.86 25.52
C ALA A 4 1.56 -2.90 25.24
N PHE A 5 2.79 -3.30 25.55
CA PHE A 5 3.98 -2.52 25.27
C PHE A 5 4.22 -2.36 23.76
N LYS A 6 4.08 -3.43 22.96
CA LYS A 6 4.16 -3.36 21.49
C LYS A 6 3.09 -2.45 20.90
N LEU A 7 1.86 -2.55 21.40
CA LEU A 7 0.77 -1.68 20.97
C LEU A 7 1.08 -0.20 21.23
N LEU A 8 1.52 0.14 22.43
CA LEU A 8 1.88 1.51 22.80
C LEU A 8 3.04 2.04 21.93
N ARG A 9 4.06 1.21 21.68
CA ARG A 9 5.15 1.57 20.78
C ARG A 9 4.67 1.78 19.35
N GLY A 10 3.76 0.94 18.86
CA GLY A 10 3.15 1.09 17.54
C GLY A 10 2.36 2.39 17.42
N ILE A 11 1.50 2.69 18.40
CA ILE A 11 0.75 3.96 18.45
C ILE A 11 1.71 5.15 18.44
N TRP A 12 2.75 5.12 19.28
CA TRP A 12 3.76 6.17 19.31
C TRP A 12 4.46 6.34 17.96
N HIS A 13 4.83 5.24 17.30
CA HIS A 13 5.47 5.26 16.00
C HIS A 13 4.55 5.86 14.91
N VAL A 14 3.27 5.53 14.94
CA VAL A 14 2.25 6.09 14.04
C VAL A 14 2.10 7.61 14.25
N LEU A 15 2.05 8.06 15.51
CA LEU A 15 2.00 9.50 15.83
C LEU A 15 3.27 10.23 15.38
N MET A 16 4.44 9.63 15.56
CA MET A 16 5.70 10.20 15.07
C MET A 16 5.77 10.25 13.54
N GLY A 17 5.19 9.27 12.86
CA GLY A 17 5.01 9.29 11.41
C GLY A 17 4.18 10.50 10.97
N TRP A 18 3.05 10.73 11.63
CA TRP A 18 2.18 11.89 11.37
C TRP A 18 2.92 13.22 11.58
N VAL A 19 3.63 13.37 12.71
CA VAL A 19 4.46 14.57 13.00
C VAL A 19 5.54 14.76 11.91
N THR A 20 6.18 13.68 11.49
CA THR A 20 7.22 13.70 10.44
C THR A 20 6.65 14.19 9.11
N ILE A 21 5.46 13.75 8.72
CA ILE A 21 4.80 14.20 7.49
C ILE A 21 4.53 15.70 7.58
N TYR A 22 4.04 16.19 8.70
CA TYR A 22 3.66 17.59 8.84
C TYR A 22 4.87 18.53 8.85
N PHE A 23 5.94 18.19 9.60
CA PHE A 23 7.05 19.11 9.83
C PHE A 23 8.28 18.86 8.96
N ARG A 24 8.52 17.61 8.56
CA ARG A 24 9.73 17.24 7.82
C ARG A 24 9.51 17.08 6.32
N PHE A 25 8.38 16.50 5.90
CA PHE A 25 8.11 16.24 4.48
C PHE A 25 8.16 17.48 3.58
N PRO A 26 7.69 18.68 4.02
CA PRO A 26 7.82 19.88 3.18
C PRO A 26 9.27 20.21 2.78
N GLN A 27 10.23 19.78 3.57
CA GLN A 27 11.67 20.04 3.37
C GLN A 27 12.39 18.91 2.59
N LEU A 28 11.71 17.80 2.33
CA LEU A 28 12.30 16.62 1.70
C LEU A 28 11.98 16.56 0.20
N THR A 29 12.94 16.05 -0.57
CA THR A 29 12.70 15.67 -1.96
C THR A 29 11.74 14.47 -2.05
N PRO A 30 11.08 14.25 -3.21
CA PRO A 30 10.24 13.07 -3.40
C PRO A 30 10.93 11.76 -3.02
N ALA A 31 12.13 11.52 -3.52
CA ALA A 31 12.91 10.31 -3.22
C ALA A 31 13.21 10.14 -1.71
N GLN A 32 13.47 11.24 -1.02
CA GLN A 32 13.67 11.20 0.44
C GLN A 32 12.37 10.87 1.21
N ARG A 33 11.22 11.35 0.73
CA ARG A 33 9.90 10.99 1.31
C ARG A 33 9.62 9.51 1.12
N GLU A 34 9.83 8.99 -0.08
CA GLU A 34 9.65 7.57 -0.41
C GLU A 34 10.52 6.66 0.47
N ALA A 35 11.81 6.97 0.59
CA ALA A 35 12.71 6.23 1.46
C ALA A 35 12.26 6.27 2.94
N ARG A 36 11.73 7.42 3.39
CA ARG A 36 11.18 7.54 4.74
C ARG A 36 9.94 6.70 4.97
N VAL A 37 9.03 6.65 4.01
CA VAL A 37 7.82 5.80 4.08
C VAL A 37 8.23 4.32 4.18
N GLN A 38 9.18 3.88 3.36
CA GLN A 38 9.68 2.52 3.38
C GLN A 38 10.32 2.15 4.72
N VAL A 39 11.22 2.99 5.23
CA VAL A 39 11.87 2.77 6.53
C VAL A 39 10.85 2.78 7.66
N TRP A 40 9.86 3.67 7.63
CA TRP A 40 8.80 3.75 8.61
C TRP A 40 7.96 2.47 8.65
N ALA A 41 7.58 1.93 7.49
CA ALA A 41 6.85 0.68 7.39
C ALA A 41 7.66 -0.51 7.94
N MET A 42 8.95 -0.62 7.56
CA MET A 42 9.84 -1.65 8.12
C MET A 42 9.96 -1.59 9.64
N GLN A 43 10.06 -0.37 10.19
CA GLN A 43 10.15 -0.17 11.64
C GLN A 43 8.87 -0.60 12.35
N LEU A 44 7.70 -0.31 11.77
CA LEU A 44 6.42 -0.69 12.36
C LEU A 44 6.23 -2.21 12.38
N LEU A 45 6.62 -2.91 11.30
CA LEU A 45 6.62 -4.38 11.28
C LEU A 45 7.53 -4.95 12.39
N ARG A 46 8.74 -4.41 12.56
CA ARG A 46 9.66 -4.83 13.63
C ARG A 46 9.11 -4.56 15.05
N ILE A 47 8.38 -3.45 15.26
CA ILE A 47 7.76 -3.14 16.56
C ILE A 47 6.74 -4.21 16.94
N TRP A 48 6.09 -4.82 15.96
CA TRP A 48 5.09 -5.87 16.16
C TRP A 48 5.65 -7.29 16.01
N ASP A 49 6.99 -7.43 15.87
CA ASP A 49 7.67 -8.71 15.65
C ASP A 49 7.11 -9.46 14.42
N ILE A 50 6.87 -8.72 13.34
CA ILE A 50 6.47 -9.28 12.07
C ILE A 50 7.72 -9.40 11.18
N ASP A 51 8.09 -10.62 10.88
CA ASP A 51 9.18 -10.92 9.96
C ASP A 51 8.67 -10.91 8.53
N LEU A 52 9.36 -10.18 7.66
CA LEU A 52 9.05 -10.07 6.24
C LEU A 52 10.01 -10.91 5.42
N GLU A 53 9.49 -11.94 4.77
CA GLU A 53 10.20 -12.71 3.76
C GLU A 53 9.73 -12.31 2.36
N VAL A 54 10.66 -11.93 1.49
CA VAL A 54 10.36 -11.57 0.10
C VAL A 54 10.92 -12.66 -0.81
N ARG A 55 10.04 -13.31 -1.57
CA ARG A 55 10.40 -14.32 -2.58
C ARG A 55 10.23 -13.74 -3.97
N GLY A 56 11.21 -13.93 -4.84
CA GLY A 56 11.19 -13.41 -6.20
C GLY A 56 11.99 -12.11 -6.36
N LYS A 57 11.70 -11.38 -7.43
CA LYS A 57 12.43 -10.17 -7.80
C LYS A 57 11.46 -8.99 -7.90
N PRO A 58 11.37 -8.15 -6.85
CA PRO A 58 10.53 -6.96 -6.91
C PRO A 58 10.99 -6.00 -8.01
N VAL A 59 10.05 -5.39 -8.70
CA VAL A 59 10.33 -4.26 -9.57
C VAL A 59 10.89 -3.11 -8.73
N LEU A 60 12.11 -2.66 -9.02
CA LEU A 60 12.79 -1.63 -8.25
C LEU A 60 12.59 -0.21 -8.81
N ALA A 61 12.23 -0.08 -10.09
CA ALA A 61 11.99 1.20 -10.75
C ALA A 61 10.67 1.14 -11.53
N GLY A 62 10.02 2.31 -11.69
CA GLY A 62 8.82 2.44 -12.51
C GLY A 62 9.15 2.68 -14.00
N PRO A 63 8.12 2.69 -14.85
CA PRO A 63 6.72 2.47 -14.45
C PRO A 63 6.41 1.01 -14.14
N ALA A 64 5.48 0.77 -13.21
CA ALA A 64 4.92 -0.57 -12.98
C ALA A 64 3.58 -0.50 -12.24
N LEU A 65 2.67 -1.40 -12.56
CA LEU A 65 1.46 -1.64 -11.79
C LEU A 65 1.63 -2.93 -10.97
N LEU A 66 1.66 -2.80 -9.65
CA LEU A 66 1.64 -3.92 -8.73
C LEU A 66 0.19 -4.34 -8.49
N VAL A 67 -0.12 -5.60 -8.72
CA VAL A 67 -1.45 -6.19 -8.55
C VAL A 67 -1.38 -7.24 -7.46
N CYS A 68 -2.12 -7.05 -6.38
CA CYS A 68 -1.99 -7.84 -5.17
C CYS A 68 -3.36 -8.27 -4.61
N ASN A 69 -3.44 -9.47 -4.02
CA ASN A 69 -4.56 -9.86 -3.18
C ASN A 69 -4.65 -8.96 -1.94
N HIS A 70 -5.86 -8.81 -1.38
CA HIS A 70 -6.10 -7.90 -0.26
C HIS A 70 -6.90 -8.55 0.86
N ILE A 71 -6.29 -8.65 2.04
CA ILE A 71 -6.94 -9.28 3.21
C ILE A 71 -6.94 -8.33 4.40
N SER A 72 -5.91 -7.49 4.51
CA SER A 72 -5.66 -6.70 5.71
C SER A 72 -5.05 -5.35 5.38
N TRP A 73 -5.26 -4.36 6.25
CA TRP A 73 -4.51 -3.11 6.20
C TRP A 73 -2.99 -3.31 6.34
N LEU A 74 -2.55 -4.44 6.88
CA LEU A 74 -1.15 -4.82 7.02
C LEU A 74 -0.46 -5.03 5.66
N ASP A 75 -1.22 -5.38 4.62
CA ASP A 75 -0.74 -5.54 3.25
C ASP A 75 -0.02 -4.28 2.75
N ILE A 76 -0.58 -3.11 3.10
CA ILE A 76 -0.02 -1.82 2.73
C ILE A 76 1.36 -1.63 3.36
N LEU A 77 1.53 -2.02 4.62
CA LEU A 77 2.81 -1.92 5.33
C LEU A 77 3.85 -2.87 4.77
N VAL A 78 3.45 -4.12 4.49
CA VAL A 78 4.32 -5.16 3.93
C VAL A 78 4.84 -4.74 2.55
N ILE A 79 3.98 -4.24 1.69
CA ILE A 79 4.39 -3.76 0.37
C ILE A 79 5.29 -2.53 0.49
N HIS A 80 4.93 -1.53 1.32
CA HIS A 80 5.80 -0.37 1.55
C HIS A 80 7.16 -0.74 2.16
N ALA A 81 7.21 -1.73 3.04
CA ALA A 81 8.46 -2.20 3.63
C ALA A 81 9.38 -2.85 2.58
N THR A 82 8.81 -3.54 1.60
CA THR A 82 9.56 -4.14 0.49
C THR A 82 10.04 -3.06 -0.48
N ARG A 83 9.13 -2.19 -0.89
CA ARG A 83 9.42 -1.03 -1.73
C ARG A 83 8.32 0.02 -1.61
N HIS A 84 8.70 1.29 -1.72
CA HIS A 84 7.71 2.36 -1.85
C HIS A 84 6.95 2.26 -3.18
N CYS A 85 5.64 2.42 -3.11
CA CYS A 85 4.73 2.56 -4.25
C CYS A 85 3.57 3.47 -3.86
N ARG A 86 2.81 3.96 -4.84
CA ARG A 86 1.60 4.73 -4.56
C ARG A 86 0.40 3.80 -4.59
N PHE A 87 -0.29 3.67 -3.47
CA PHE A 87 -1.54 2.92 -3.44
C PHE A 87 -2.68 3.70 -4.05
N VAL A 88 -3.60 2.98 -4.68
CA VAL A 88 -4.85 3.54 -5.19
C VAL A 88 -5.95 3.26 -4.17
N SER A 89 -6.59 4.31 -3.67
CA SER A 89 -7.60 4.21 -2.62
C SER A 89 -8.81 5.11 -2.90
N LYS A 90 -9.91 4.86 -2.20
CA LYS A 90 -11.12 5.69 -2.27
C LYS A 90 -10.84 7.08 -1.67
N SER A 91 -11.45 8.11 -2.26
CA SER A 91 -11.30 9.51 -1.84
C SER A 91 -11.72 9.76 -0.39
N GLU A 92 -12.66 8.99 0.13
CA GLU A 92 -13.15 9.12 1.51
C GLU A 92 -12.04 8.91 2.54
N LEU A 93 -11.06 8.04 2.25
CA LEU A 93 -9.91 7.80 3.14
C LEU A 93 -9.12 9.09 3.42
N LYS A 94 -9.07 10.03 2.45
CA LYS A 94 -8.37 11.30 2.61
C LYS A 94 -8.88 12.12 3.78
N GLY A 95 -10.19 12.02 4.06
CA GLY A 95 -10.84 12.71 5.18
C GLY A 95 -10.69 12.03 6.54
N TRP A 96 -10.10 10.85 6.62
CA TRP A 96 -9.95 10.16 7.89
C TRP A 96 -8.85 10.80 8.75
N PRO A 97 -9.15 11.11 10.03
CA PRO A 97 -8.14 11.62 10.93
C PRO A 97 -6.93 10.70 10.99
N LEU A 98 -5.74 11.24 11.08
CA LEU A 98 -4.46 10.53 11.15
C LEU A 98 -4.17 9.64 9.91
N LEU A 99 -5.03 8.67 9.60
CA LEU A 99 -4.83 7.74 8.48
C LEU A 99 -4.83 8.45 7.12
N GLY A 100 -5.71 9.44 6.91
CA GLY A 100 -5.71 10.23 5.69
C GLY A 100 -4.42 11.01 5.48
N THR A 101 -3.86 11.55 6.56
CA THR A 101 -2.55 12.24 6.51
C THR A 101 -1.43 11.27 6.20
N LEU A 102 -1.39 10.10 6.83
CA LEU A 102 -0.38 9.07 6.58
C LEU A 102 -0.45 8.57 5.14
N ALA A 103 -1.64 8.24 4.66
CA ALA A 103 -1.87 7.79 3.28
C ALA A 103 -1.47 8.87 2.26
N THR A 104 -1.84 10.13 2.51
CA THR A 104 -1.45 11.26 1.66
C THR A 104 0.07 11.45 1.66
N GLY A 105 0.71 11.37 2.81
CA GLY A 105 2.16 11.45 2.94
C GLY A 105 2.88 10.30 2.23
N ALA A 106 2.27 9.12 2.19
CA ALA A 106 2.77 7.98 1.43
C ALA A 106 2.52 8.08 -0.08
N GLY A 107 1.87 9.17 -0.57
CA GLY A 107 1.64 9.40 -1.98
C GLY A 107 0.42 8.68 -2.56
N THR A 108 -0.54 8.27 -1.73
CA THR A 108 -1.76 7.58 -2.18
C THR A 108 -2.48 8.37 -3.28
N LEU A 109 -2.82 7.68 -4.35
CA LEU A 109 -3.68 8.19 -5.42
C LEU A 109 -5.14 7.98 -5.03
N TYR A 110 -5.85 9.07 -4.78
CA TYR A 110 -7.26 9.02 -4.41
C TYR A 110 -8.16 9.04 -5.63
N ILE A 111 -9.13 8.14 -5.66
CA ILE A 111 -10.07 7.99 -6.75
C ILE A 111 -11.52 8.08 -6.24
N GLU A 112 -12.36 8.72 -7.02
CA GLU A 112 -13.80 8.66 -6.85
C GLU A 112 -14.37 7.47 -7.59
N ARG A 113 -15.35 6.79 -6.98
CA ARG A 113 -15.98 5.58 -7.56
C ARG A 113 -17.51 5.65 -7.53
N ALA A 114 -18.07 6.84 -7.35
CA ALA A 114 -19.52 7.00 -7.19
C ALA A 114 -20.31 6.77 -8.49
N GLN A 115 -19.72 7.03 -9.65
CA GLN A 115 -20.40 6.98 -10.93
C GLN A 115 -19.55 6.26 -12.01
N ARG A 116 -20.20 5.76 -13.06
CA ARG A 116 -19.52 5.08 -14.19
C ARG A 116 -18.45 5.97 -14.86
N LYS A 117 -18.68 7.27 -14.94
CA LYS A 117 -17.69 8.24 -15.48
C LYS A 117 -16.43 8.32 -14.63
N ASP A 118 -16.54 8.03 -13.33
CA ASP A 118 -15.40 8.08 -12.40
C ASP A 118 -14.45 6.91 -12.66
N ALA A 119 -14.97 5.77 -13.11
CA ALA A 119 -14.13 4.63 -13.47
C ALA A 119 -13.21 4.94 -14.67
N MET A 120 -13.70 5.65 -15.68
CA MET A 120 -12.87 6.08 -16.82
C MET A 120 -11.83 7.14 -16.39
N ARG A 121 -12.23 8.06 -15.53
CA ARG A 121 -11.31 9.08 -14.97
C ARG A 121 -10.20 8.41 -14.18
N MET A 122 -10.55 7.46 -13.33
CA MET A 122 -9.59 6.66 -12.56
C MET A 122 -8.56 5.99 -13.45
N VAL A 123 -8.98 5.31 -14.52
CA VAL A 123 -8.07 4.66 -15.48
C VAL A 123 -7.11 5.68 -16.08
N LYS A 124 -7.60 6.86 -16.48
CA LYS A 124 -6.76 7.95 -17.03
C LYS A 124 -5.76 8.49 -16.03
N ASP A 125 -6.19 8.75 -14.79
CA ASP A 125 -5.33 9.30 -13.72
C ASP A 125 -4.22 8.29 -13.36
N MET A 126 -4.56 7.00 -13.25
CA MET A 126 -3.59 5.94 -13.03
C MET A 126 -2.63 5.79 -14.22
N ALA A 127 -3.14 5.79 -15.45
CA ALA A 127 -2.31 5.70 -16.65
C ALA A 127 -1.36 6.90 -16.77
N GLN A 128 -1.79 8.08 -16.39
CA GLN A 128 -0.93 9.28 -16.36
C GLN A 128 0.20 9.12 -15.34
N SER A 129 -0.09 8.63 -14.13
CA SER A 129 0.92 8.34 -13.11
C SER A 129 1.94 7.31 -13.59
N LEU A 130 1.47 6.23 -14.22
CA LEU A 130 2.36 5.21 -14.79
C LEU A 130 3.25 5.79 -15.91
N ARG A 131 2.70 6.57 -16.84
CA ARG A 131 3.51 7.27 -17.87
C ARG A 131 4.54 8.23 -17.29
N ALA A 132 4.28 8.79 -16.12
CA ALA A 132 5.23 9.61 -15.39
C ALA A 132 6.37 8.81 -14.72
N GLY A 133 6.40 7.48 -14.89
CA GLY A 133 7.41 6.59 -14.34
C GLY A 133 7.12 6.13 -12.91
N GLU A 134 5.91 6.36 -12.40
CA GLU A 134 5.55 5.98 -11.04
C GLU A 134 5.24 4.48 -10.92
N VAL A 135 5.35 3.95 -9.71
CA VAL A 135 4.90 2.61 -9.36
C VAL A 135 3.61 2.72 -8.58
N LEU A 136 2.54 2.15 -9.12
CA LEU A 136 1.26 2.07 -8.47
C LEU A 136 1.03 0.66 -7.90
N ALA A 137 0.31 0.58 -6.79
CA ALA A 137 -0.16 -0.69 -6.23
C ALA A 137 -1.68 -0.67 -6.10
N VAL A 138 -2.30 -1.75 -6.55
CA VAL A 138 -3.75 -1.93 -6.50
C VAL A 138 -4.12 -3.28 -5.90
N PHE A 139 -5.24 -3.27 -5.20
CA PHE A 139 -5.95 -4.47 -4.79
C PHE A 139 -7.17 -4.61 -5.69
N PRO A 140 -7.11 -5.45 -6.73
CA PRO A 140 -8.16 -5.49 -7.75
C PRO A 140 -9.49 -6.02 -7.24
N GLU A 141 -9.50 -6.68 -6.09
CA GLU A 141 -10.70 -7.12 -5.37
C GLU A 141 -11.56 -5.95 -4.86
N GLY A 142 -10.96 -4.78 -4.65
CA GLY A 142 -11.64 -3.55 -4.23
C GLY A 142 -12.12 -3.54 -2.76
N THR A 143 -11.96 -4.64 -2.05
CA THR A 143 -12.22 -4.83 -0.64
C THR A 143 -11.31 -5.92 -0.07
N THR A 144 -11.24 -6.04 1.24
CA THR A 144 -10.52 -7.13 1.90
C THR A 144 -11.31 -8.44 1.81
N GLY A 145 -10.62 -9.52 1.45
CA GLY A 145 -11.14 -10.88 1.46
C GLY A 145 -10.83 -11.62 2.77
N ASP A 146 -11.20 -12.91 2.82
CA ASP A 146 -10.89 -13.82 3.92
C ASP A 146 -9.54 -14.55 3.75
N GLY A 147 -8.89 -14.37 2.62
CA GLY A 147 -7.63 -15.01 2.25
C GLY A 147 -7.72 -16.48 1.84
N ILE A 148 -8.91 -17.06 1.82
CA ILE A 148 -9.12 -18.45 1.37
C ILE A 148 -9.40 -18.48 -0.13
N GLY A 149 -10.16 -17.50 -0.61
CA GLY A 149 -10.48 -17.35 -2.02
C GLY A 149 -10.16 -15.95 -2.53
N MET A 150 -10.13 -15.78 -3.84
CA MET A 150 -10.02 -14.46 -4.48
C MET A 150 -11.40 -13.96 -4.89
N LEU A 151 -11.67 -12.70 -4.58
CA LEU A 151 -12.86 -12.01 -5.07
C LEU A 151 -12.72 -11.61 -6.55
N PRO A 152 -13.82 -11.35 -7.26
CA PRO A 152 -13.77 -10.89 -8.65
C PRO A 152 -12.94 -9.61 -8.78
N PHE A 153 -12.09 -9.57 -9.80
CA PHE A 153 -11.21 -8.42 -10.04
C PHE A 153 -11.92 -7.31 -10.81
N HIS A 154 -11.72 -6.09 -10.36
CA HIS A 154 -12.10 -4.89 -11.10
C HIS A 154 -11.12 -4.66 -12.26
N SER A 155 -11.50 -5.09 -13.46
CA SER A 155 -10.69 -5.04 -14.67
C SER A 155 -10.20 -3.62 -15.04
N ASN A 156 -10.98 -2.59 -14.70
CA ASN A 156 -10.60 -1.19 -14.94
C ASN A 156 -9.28 -0.80 -14.27
N LEU A 157 -8.94 -1.38 -13.11
CA LEU A 157 -7.67 -1.14 -12.45
C LEU A 157 -6.50 -1.68 -13.28
N ILE A 158 -6.69 -2.83 -13.91
CA ILE A 158 -5.68 -3.46 -14.77
C ILE A 158 -5.58 -2.74 -16.12
N GLN A 159 -6.71 -2.24 -16.65
CA GLN A 159 -6.77 -1.48 -17.90
C GLN A 159 -5.84 -0.24 -17.85
N SER A 160 -5.64 0.35 -16.67
CA SER A 160 -4.73 1.49 -16.51
C SER A 160 -3.28 1.19 -16.88
N ALA A 161 -2.82 -0.04 -16.70
CA ALA A 161 -1.47 -0.45 -17.09
C ALA A 161 -1.34 -0.52 -18.61
N ILE A 162 -2.37 -1.00 -19.31
CA ILE A 162 -2.41 -1.03 -20.77
C ILE A 162 -2.37 0.39 -21.33
N GLU A 163 -3.23 1.28 -20.82
CA GLU A 163 -3.25 2.68 -21.24
C GLU A 163 -1.99 3.44 -20.83
N GLY A 164 -1.36 3.06 -19.74
CA GLY A 164 -0.12 3.66 -19.24
C GLY A 164 1.15 3.12 -19.88
N ASP A 165 1.05 2.09 -20.74
CA ASP A 165 2.18 1.34 -21.30
C ASP A 165 3.16 0.88 -20.21
N ALA A 166 2.62 0.31 -19.14
CA ALA A 166 3.38 -0.09 -17.97
C ALA A 166 3.30 -1.61 -17.73
N PRO A 167 4.40 -2.26 -17.36
CA PRO A 167 4.38 -3.67 -16.98
C PRO A 167 3.54 -3.89 -15.72
N ILE A 168 2.93 -5.07 -15.65
CA ILE A 168 2.22 -5.54 -14.47
C ILE A 168 3.10 -6.53 -13.72
N GLN A 169 3.26 -6.33 -12.43
CA GLN A 169 3.84 -7.33 -11.52
C GLN A 169 2.77 -7.80 -10.54
N THR A 170 2.51 -9.10 -10.55
CA THR A 170 1.64 -9.73 -9.56
C THR A 170 2.40 -9.95 -8.25
N LEU A 171 1.73 -9.73 -7.14
CA LEU A 171 2.19 -10.00 -5.79
C LEU A 171 1.18 -10.93 -5.11
N ALA A 172 1.68 -11.99 -4.49
CA ALA A 172 0.88 -12.83 -3.60
C ALA A 172 1.35 -12.60 -2.16
N LEU A 173 0.47 -12.09 -1.31
CA LEU A 173 0.72 -11.91 0.10
C LEU A 173 0.19 -13.12 0.88
N GLN A 174 0.97 -13.57 1.86
CA GLN A 174 0.61 -14.63 2.78
C GLN A 174 1.14 -14.28 4.16
N PHE A 175 0.28 -14.32 5.19
CA PHE A 175 0.70 -14.23 6.59
C PHE A 175 0.67 -15.61 7.21
N VAL A 176 1.73 -15.96 7.91
CA VAL A 176 1.89 -17.25 8.56
C VAL A 176 2.17 -17.02 10.04
N ASP A 177 1.43 -17.67 10.90
CA ASP A 177 1.79 -17.74 12.31
C ASP A 177 2.84 -18.85 12.50
N THR A 178 4.03 -18.46 12.93
CA THR A 178 5.14 -19.40 13.18
C THR A 178 4.93 -20.30 14.39
N HIS A 179 4.01 -19.96 15.29
CA HIS A 179 3.74 -20.76 16.49
C HIS A 179 2.71 -21.87 16.25
N THR A 180 1.72 -21.62 15.40
CA THR A 180 0.64 -22.58 15.13
C THR A 180 0.80 -23.29 13.82
N HIS A 181 1.76 -22.90 12.96
CA HIS A 181 1.89 -23.33 11.56
C HIS A 181 0.60 -23.17 10.74
N LEU A 182 -0.39 -22.49 11.32
CA LEU A 182 -1.62 -22.12 10.64
C LEU A 182 -1.44 -20.75 10.02
N SER A 183 -1.81 -20.64 8.78
CA SER A 183 -1.98 -19.34 8.15
C SER A 183 -3.17 -18.67 8.81
N LEU A 184 -2.93 -17.74 9.74
CA LEU A 184 -3.99 -17.01 10.44
C LEU A 184 -4.63 -15.95 9.55
N ILE A 185 -3.91 -15.55 8.55
CA ILE A 185 -4.38 -14.64 7.52
C ILE A 185 -3.82 -15.21 6.23
N HIS A 186 -4.68 -15.84 5.46
CA HIS A 186 -4.32 -16.14 4.08
C HIS A 186 -4.34 -14.83 3.31
N ILE A 187 -3.19 -14.37 2.97
CA ILE A 187 -3.02 -13.18 2.16
C ILE A 187 -2.52 -13.58 0.81
#